data_f4718e86497b78b591ca2986e0f58d18
#
_entry.id   f4718e86497b78b591ca2986e0f58d18
#
_cell.length_a   1.000
_cell.length_b   1.000
_cell.length_c   1.000
_cell.angle_alpha   90.00
_cell.angle_beta   90.00
_cell.angle_gamma   90.00
#
_symmetry.space_group_name_H-M   'P 1'
#
loop_
_entity.id
_entity.type
_entity.pdbx_description
1 polymer ?
#
loop_
_entity_poly.entity_id
_entity_poly.type
_entity_poly.pdbx_seq_one_letter_code
_entity_poly.pdbx_strand_id
1 'polypeptide(L)'
;MLKKTNIYKCLKVQEFHNNSFSIVPIRFKDRFDIMNWRNDQLYHLRQTFLLNNETQNKYFNDVVFKLFSESKPEQILFSFLRDNVCVGYGGLVHIDWTNRNAEISFLIDTNLESSYFNTFWSNFLYLIEEVAFKELNFHKIYVYSFNLRPHLYTTLENSNYLNEAILKDHKLISNNFVDVLIHSKI
;
A
#
# COMPACT_ATOMS: atom_id res chain seq x y z
N MET A 1 19.64 0.61 24.06
CA MET A 1 18.91 0.70 22.79
C MET A 1 17.51 1.19 23.09
N LEU A 2 17.17 2.42 22.69
CA LEU A 2 15.78 2.90 22.75
C LEU A 2 14.93 1.97 21.88
N LYS A 3 13.88 1.38 22.44
CA LYS A 3 12.85 0.69 21.63
C LYS A 3 12.27 1.72 20.66
N LYS A 4 12.61 1.63 19.38
CA LYS A 4 11.95 2.43 18.35
C LYS A 4 10.49 2.01 18.36
N THR A 5 9.62 2.85 18.86
CA THR A 5 8.18 2.63 18.85
C THR A 5 7.69 2.89 17.42
N ASN A 6 7.12 1.89 16.78
CA ASN A 6 6.49 2.03 15.45
C ASN A 6 5.11 2.71 15.65
N ILE A 7 5.12 4.02 15.91
CA ILE A 7 3.92 4.82 16.17
C ILE A 7 3.98 6.05 15.27
N TYR A 8 3.02 6.20 14.38
CA TYR A 8 2.88 7.38 13.55
C TYR A 8 2.38 8.57 14.38
N LYS A 9 3.16 9.65 14.41
CA LYS A 9 2.78 10.88 15.11
C LYS A 9 1.51 11.51 14.55
N CYS A 10 1.21 11.31 13.28
CA CYS A 10 0.03 11.85 12.60
C CYS A 10 -1.26 11.06 12.87
N LEU A 11 -1.20 9.88 13.50
CA LEU A 11 -2.34 9.02 13.78
C LEU A 11 -2.62 8.96 15.29
N LYS A 12 -3.89 9.07 15.68
CA LYS A 12 -4.35 8.82 17.05
C LYS A 12 -4.53 7.34 17.30
N VAL A 13 -5.14 6.64 16.32
CA VAL A 13 -5.30 5.19 16.30
C VAL A 13 -4.17 4.58 15.45
N GLN A 14 -3.48 3.59 15.98
CA GLN A 14 -2.31 2.99 15.31
C GLN A 14 -2.64 1.66 14.62
N GLU A 15 -3.66 0.96 15.08
CA GLU A 15 -4.04 -0.36 14.59
C GLU A 15 -5.51 -0.37 14.22
N PHE A 16 -5.83 -0.90 13.05
CA PHE A 16 -7.20 -0.99 12.55
C PHE A 16 -7.52 -2.46 12.27
N HIS A 17 -8.73 -2.87 12.63
CA HIS A 17 -9.13 -4.28 12.62
C HIS A 17 -10.44 -4.51 11.85
N ASN A 18 -10.50 -5.61 11.12
CA ASN A 18 -11.71 -6.13 10.49
C ASN A 18 -11.70 -7.66 10.55
N ASN A 19 -12.47 -8.27 11.47
CA ASN A 19 -12.48 -9.70 11.73
C ASN A 19 -11.06 -10.24 12.03
N SER A 20 -10.58 -11.21 11.22
CA SER A 20 -9.22 -11.77 11.33
C SER A 20 -8.12 -10.89 10.71
N PHE A 21 -8.50 -9.80 10.05
CA PHE A 21 -7.55 -8.90 9.38
C PHE A 21 -7.26 -7.66 10.21
N SER A 22 -6.04 -7.19 10.11
CA SER A 22 -5.64 -5.90 10.69
C SER A 22 -4.52 -5.25 9.89
N ILE A 23 -4.43 -3.92 10.03
CA ILE A 23 -3.24 -3.18 9.63
C ILE A 23 -2.63 -2.55 10.87
N VAL A 24 -1.32 -2.70 10.99
CA VAL A 24 -0.51 -2.12 12.05
C VAL A 24 0.64 -1.33 11.41
N PRO A 25 1.18 -0.28 12.06
CA PRO A 25 2.33 0.44 11.51
C PRO A 25 3.41 -0.54 11.03
N ILE A 26 3.96 -0.29 9.85
CA ILE A 26 4.86 -1.24 9.19
C ILE A 26 5.94 -1.74 10.14
N ARG A 27 6.10 -3.06 10.25
CA ARG A 27 6.98 -3.70 11.21
C ARG A 27 8.34 -3.99 10.60
N PHE A 28 9.40 -3.64 11.31
CA PHE A 28 10.78 -3.92 10.87
C PHE A 28 11.04 -5.42 10.63
N LYS A 29 10.39 -6.30 11.40
CA LYS A 29 10.55 -7.75 11.25
C LYS A 29 10.05 -8.26 9.89
N ASP A 30 9.07 -7.60 9.28
CA ASP A 30 8.45 -8.04 8.02
C ASP A 30 9.22 -7.56 6.76
N ARG A 31 10.31 -6.78 6.93
CA ARG A 31 10.99 -6.09 5.82
C ARG A 31 11.54 -7.02 4.73
N PHE A 32 11.98 -8.22 5.11
CA PHE A 32 12.55 -9.15 4.13
C PHE A 32 11.48 -9.93 3.37
N ASP A 33 10.35 -10.23 4.02
CA ASP A 33 9.18 -10.78 3.33
C ASP A 33 8.66 -9.77 2.33
N ILE A 34 8.50 -8.51 2.73
CA ILE A 34 8.13 -7.39 1.86
C ILE A 34 9.11 -7.25 0.67
N MET A 35 10.41 -7.36 0.92
CA MET A 35 11.43 -7.31 -0.13
C MET A 35 11.23 -8.44 -1.15
N ASN A 36 11.02 -9.67 -0.68
CA ASN A 36 10.82 -10.83 -1.54
C ASN A 36 9.55 -10.65 -2.39
N TRP A 37 8.42 -10.30 -1.78
CA TRP A 37 7.17 -10.06 -2.51
C TRP A 37 7.31 -8.96 -3.56
N ARG A 38 8.04 -7.88 -3.25
CA ARG A 38 8.32 -6.81 -4.21
C ARG A 38 9.16 -7.29 -5.39
N ASN A 39 10.15 -8.11 -5.14
CA ASN A 39 11.02 -8.66 -6.17
C ASN A 39 10.27 -9.64 -7.08
N ASP A 40 9.38 -10.45 -6.52
CA ASP A 40 8.56 -11.40 -7.29
C ASP A 40 7.53 -10.70 -8.19
N GLN A 41 7.09 -9.49 -7.80
CA GLN A 41 5.98 -8.79 -8.45
C GLN A 41 6.42 -7.52 -9.20
N LEU A 42 7.69 -7.44 -9.63
CA LEU A 42 8.24 -6.29 -10.37
C LEU A 42 7.41 -5.87 -11.59
N TYR A 43 6.76 -6.83 -12.25
CA TYR A 43 6.03 -6.62 -13.50
C TYR A 43 4.92 -5.57 -13.42
N HIS A 44 4.38 -5.32 -12.24
CA HIS A 44 3.31 -4.33 -12.03
C HIS A 44 3.67 -3.22 -11.03
N LEU A 45 4.91 -3.18 -10.56
CA LEU A 45 5.39 -2.15 -9.63
C LEU A 45 6.16 -1.05 -10.38
N ARG A 46 6.28 0.11 -9.75
CA ARG A 46 7.17 1.19 -10.22
C ARG A 46 8.65 0.91 -9.94
N GLN A 47 8.95 -0.17 -9.25
CA GLN A 47 10.31 -0.63 -8.98
C GLN A 47 10.95 -1.17 -10.27
N THR A 48 12.18 -0.78 -10.54
CA THR A 48 12.90 -1.12 -11.78
C THR A 48 14.09 -2.05 -11.56
N PHE A 49 14.43 -2.36 -10.32
CA PHE A 49 15.57 -3.21 -9.96
C PHE A 49 15.24 -4.11 -8.78
N LEU A 50 15.97 -5.21 -8.65
CA LEU A 50 15.83 -6.13 -7.52
C LEU A 50 16.38 -5.48 -6.24
N LEU A 51 15.63 -5.62 -5.16
CA LEU A 51 16.08 -5.25 -3.82
C LEU A 51 16.91 -6.38 -3.22
N ASN A 52 17.84 -6.03 -2.34
CA ASN A 52 18.61 -6.97 -1.52
C ASN A 52 18.52 -6.58 -0.04
N ASN A 53 19.07 -7.41 0.82
CA ASN A 53 19.00 -7.20 2.27
C ASN A 53 19.59 -5.85 2.71
N GLU A 54 20.66 -5.41 2.08
CA GLU A 54 21.32 -4.14 2.41
C GLU A 54 20.45 -2.95 2.03
N THR A 55 19.96 -2.90 0.78
CA THR A 55 19.09 -1.83 0.30
C THR A 55 17.79 -1.78 1.09
N GLN A 56 17.22 -2.93 1.45
CA GLN A 56 16.00 -3.00 2.24
C GLN A 56 16.22 -2.52 3.69
N ASN A 57 17.30 -2.93 4.32
CA ASN A 57 17.67 -2.43 5.65
C ASN A 57 17.89 -0.91 5.63
N LYS A 58 18.59 -0.41 4.62
CA LYS A 58 18.84 1.02 4.44
C LYS A 58 17.53 1.79 4.28
N TYR A 59 16.61 1.31 3.44
CA TYR A 59 15.29 1.93 3.27
C TYR A 59 14.51 2.02 4.58
N PHE A 60 14.46 0.96 5.37
CA PHE A 60 13.78 0.97 6.66
C PHE A 60 14.43 1.93 7.65
N ASN A 61 15.76 1.98 7.70
CA ASN A 61 16.48 2.85 8.63
C ASN A 61 16.40 4.33 8.24
N ASP A 62 16.58 4.64 6.96
CA ASP A 62 16.76 6.00 6.48
C ASP A 62 15.44 6.69 6.08
N VAL A 63 14.43 5.89 5.71
CA VAL A 63 13.13 6.38 5.24
C VAL A 63 12.04 6.00 6.23
N VAL A 64 11.71 4.70 6.38
CA VAL A 64 10.54 4.25 7.12
C VAL A 64 10.54 4.75 8.56
N PHE A 65 11.65 4.65 9.28
CA PHE A 65 11.71 5.11 10.67
C PHE A 65 11.54 6.63 10.86
N LYS A 66 11.85 7.42 9.85
CA LYS A 66 11.61 8.88 9.90
C LYS A 66 10.13 9.22 9.81
N LEU A 67 9.37 8.47 8.95
CA LEU A 67 7.95 8.69 8.76
C LEU A 67 7.16 8.67 10.08
N PHE A 68 7.56 7.83 11.03
CA PHE A 68 6.87 7.73 12.32
C PHE A 68 6.90 9.03 13.14
N SER A 69 7.96 9.82 13.02
CA SER A 69 8.16 11.07 13.79
C SER A 69 7.58 12.31 13.10
N GLU A 70 7.20 12.21 11.84
CA GLU A 70 6.69 13.32 11.05
C GLU A 70 5.22 13.59 11.35
N SER A 71 4.85 14.86 11.42
CA SER A 71 3.45 15.28 11.58
C SER A 71 2.65 15.21 10.28
N LYS A 72 3.35 15.27 9.14
CA LYS A 72 2.80 15.17 7.79
C LYS A 72 3.75 14.33 6.93
N PRO A 73 3.84 13.02 7.16
CA PRO A 73 4.74 12.15 6.40
C PRO A 73 4.29 12.05 4.94
N GLU A 74 5.23 11.81 4.03
CA GLU A 74 4.94 11.55 2.62
C GLU A 74 4.26 10.20 2.39
N GLN A 75 4.40 9.28 3.36
CA GLN A 75 3.84 7.93 3.30
C GLN A 75 3.43 7.49 4.71
N ILE A 76 2.34 6.72 4.78
CA ILE A 76 1.90 6.02 5.99
C ILE A 76 1.76 4.54 5.61
N LEU A 77 2.72 3.73 6.02
CA LEU A 77 2.83 2.33 5.61
C LEU A 77 2.43 1.39 6.75
N PHE A 78 1.79 0.30 6.40
CA PHE A 78 1.30 -0.72 7.33
C PHE A 78 1.75 -2.12 6.89
N SER A 79 2.01 -2.97 7.88
CA SER A 79 1.97 -4.42 7.69
C SER A 79 0.51 -4.86 7.71
N PHE A 80 0.06 -5.61 6.69
CA PHE A 80 -1.27 -6.20 6.63
C PHE A 80 -1.21 -7.62 7.19
N LEU A 81 -2.04 -7.87 8.20
CA LEU A 81 -2.02 -9.11 8.96
C LEU A 81 -3.32 -9.88 8.79
N ARG A 82 -3.20 -11.20 8.75
CA ARG A 82 -4.30 -12.14 8.96
C ARG A 82 -3.94 -13.01 10.14
N ASP A 83 -4.78 -13.06 11.17
CA ASP A 83 -4.52 -13.81 12.43
C ASP A 83 -3.13 -13.52 13.01
N ASN A 84 -2.71 -12.23 13.01
CA ASN A 84 -1.40 -11.71 13.45
C ASN A 84 -0.20 -12.11 12.57
N VAL A 85 -0.39 -12.88 11.49
CA VAL A 85 0.65 -13.22 10.52
C VAL A 85 0.66 -12.18 9.42
N CYS A 86 1.86 -11.70 9.02
CA CYS A 86 1.99 -10.77 7.89
C CYS A 86 1.70 -11.50 6.57
N VAL A 87 0.72 -11.00 5.83
CA VAL A 87 0.30 -11.56 4.54
C VAL A 87 0.35 -10.52 3.42
N GLY A 88 0.82 -9.33 3.72
CA GLY A 88 0.96 -8.24 2.78
C GLY A 88 1.43 -6.96 3.46
N TYR A 89 1.62 -5.92 2.69
CA TYR A 89 1.88 -4.58 3.20
C TYR A 89 1.37 -3.52 2.22
N GLY A 90 1.13 -2.34 2.73
CA GLY A 90 0.68 -1.23 1.91
C GLY A 90 0.43 0.00 2.76
N GLY A 91 -0.31 0.95 2.21
CA GLY A 91 -0.63 2.18 2.92
C GLY A 91 -1.00 3.31 1.99
N LEU A 92 -0.93 4.51 2.52
CA LEU A 92 -1.12 5.75 1.79
C LEU A 92 0.25 6.29 1.38
N VAL A 93 0.43 6.57 0.10
CA VAL A 93 1.66 7.13 -0.48
C VAL A 93 1.33 8.37 -1.31
N HIS A 94 2.34 9.14 -1.70
CA HIS A 94 2.12 10.39 -2.45
C HIS A 94 1.07 11.30 -1.80
N ILE A 95 1.16 11.42 -0.47
CA ILE A 95 0.16 12.13 0.33
C ILE A 95 0.22 13.63 0.05
N ASP A 96 -0.88 14.19 -0.42
CA ASP A 96 -1.10 15.64 -0.50
C ASP A 96 -1.95 16.10 0.70
N TRP A 97 -1.28 16.57 1.72
CA TRP A 97 -1.90 17.04 2.95
C TRP A 97 -2.73 18.31 2.76
N THR A 98 -2.41 19.10 1.75
CA THR A 98 -3.14 20.35 1.45
C THR A 98 -4.47 20.05 0.79
N ASN A 99 -4.44 19.19 -0.23
CA ASN A 99 -5.64 18.80 -0.97
C ASN A 99 -6.35 17.58 -0.35
N ARG A 100 -5.79 17.01 0.73
CA ARG A 100 -6.34 15.88 1.49
C ARG A 100 -6.64 14.67 0.60
N ASN A 101 -5.63 14.26 -0.18
CA ASN A 101 -5.72 13.06 -0.99
C ASN A 101 -4.43 12.23 -0.91
N ALA A 102 -4.53 10.96 -1.27
CA ALA A 102 -3.41 10.05 -1.27
C ALA A 102 -3.61 8.89 -2.25
N GLU A 103 -2.51 8.34 -2.74
CA GLU A 103 -2.50 7.10 -3.49
C GLU A 103 -2.46 5.90 -2.52
N ILE A 104 -3.27 4.87 -2.79
CA ILE A 104 -3.20 3.58 -2.12
C ILE A 104 -2.13 2.73 -2.80
N SER A 105 -1.19 2.23 -2.01
CA SER A 105 -0.25 1.18 -2.42
C SER A 105 -0.52 -0.07 -1.60
N PHE A 106 -0.66 -1.23 -2.26
CA PHE A 106 -0.84 -2.50 -1.58
C PHE A 106 -0.25 -3.68 -2.35
N LEU A 107 0.39 -4.56 -1.62
CA LEU A 107 1.02 -5.77 -2.13
C LEU A 107 0.74 -6.95 -1.19
N ILE A 108 0.40 -8.09 -1.77
CA ILE A 108 0.10 -9.33 -1.07
C ILE A 108 1.32 -10.26 -1.16
N ASP A 109 1.48 -11.17 -0.19
CA ASP A 109 2.38 -12.31 -0.30
C ASP A 109 2.12 -13.05 -1.62
N THR A 110 3.15 -13.19 -2.44
CA THR A 110 3.08 -13.77 -3.78
C THR A 110 2.45 -15.16 -3.79
N ASN A 111 2.72 -15.96 -2.76
CA ASN A 111 2.18 -17.32 -2.64
C ASN A 111 0.67 -17.35 -2.33
N LEU A 112 0.13 -16.27 -1.79
CA LEU A 112 -1.27 -16.15 -1.40
C LEU A 112 -2.12 -15.41 -2.45
N GLU A 113 -1.47 -14.72 -3.39
CA GLU A 113 -2.14 -13.85 -4.35
C GLU A 113 -3.19 -14.61 -5.17
N SER A 114 -2.85 -15.75 -5.73
CA SER A 114 -3.76 -16.53 -6.59
C SER A 114 -5.04 -17.00 -5.88
N SER A 115 -4.96 -17.27 -4.57
CA SER A 115 -6.07 -17.86 -3.80
C SER A 115 -6.88 -16.83 -3.02
N TYR A 116 -6.27 -15.73 -2.63
CA TYR A 116 -6.86 -14.78 -1.68
C TYR A 116 -6.93 -13.33 -2.19
N PHE A 117 -6.62 -13.07 -3.44
CA PHE A 117 -6.51 -11.72 -4.00
C PHE A 117 -7.69 -10.82 -3.63
N ASN A 118 -8.90 -11.21 -4.03
CA ASN A 118 -10.09 -10.39 -3.80
C ASN A 118 -10.36 -10.18 -2.30
N THR A 119 -10.24 -11.25 -1.50
CA THR A 119 -10.46 -11.18 -0.06
C THR A 119 -9.47 -10.23 0.60
N PHE A 120 -8.19 -10.32 0.27
CA PHE A 120 -7.16 -9.50 0.89
C PHE A 120 -7.26 -8.03 0.45
N TRP A 121 -7.46 -7.80 -0.85
CA TRP A 121 -7.66 -6.45 -1.35
C TRP A 121 -8.89 -5.78 -0.74
N SER A 122 -10.05 -6.45 -0.72
CA SER A 122 -11.27 -5.88 -0.13
C SER A 122 -11.11 -5.55 1.36
N ASN A 123 -10.46 -6.44 2.13
CA ASN A 123 -10.21 -6.16 3.55
C ASN A 123 -9.18 -5.04 3.75
N PHE A 124 -8.13 -4.99 2.92
CA PHE A 124 -7.16 -3.91 3.00
C PHE A 124 -7.79 -2.56 2.63
N LEU A 125 -8.60 -2.51 1.56
CA LEU A 125 -9.32 -1.29 1.16
C LEU A 125 -10.20 -0.79 2.30
N TYR A 126 -11.00 -1.67 2.92
CA TYR A 126 -11.82 -1.31 4.07
C TYR A 126 -10.99 -0.67 5.20
N LEU A 127 -9.87 -1.30 5.56
CA LEU A 127 -9.01 -0.83 6.65
C LEU A 127 -8.29 0.48 6.32
N ILE A 128 -7.83 0.66 5.08
CA ILE A 128 -7.14 1.90 4.70
C ILE A 128 -8.12 3.07 4.52
N GLU A 129 -9.40 2.81 4.22
CA GLU A 129 -10.47 3.79 4.22
C GLU A 129 -10.72 4.33 5.65
N GLU A 130 -10.70 3.46 6.68
CA GLU A 130 -10.78 3.91 8.08
C GLU A 130 -9.64 4.88 8.42
N VAL A 131 -8.42 4.58 7.97
CA VAL A 131 -7.28 5.49 8.14
C VAL A 131 -7.49 6.80 7.39
N ALA A 132 -7.79 6.73 6.11
CA ALA A 132 -7.84 7.90 5.25
C ALA A 132 -9.01 8.83 5.59
N PHE A 133 -10.22 8.28 5.67
CA PHE A 133 -11.42 9.09 5.81
C PHE A 133 -11.74 9.42 7.27
N LYS A 134 -11.64 8.44 8.18
CA LYS A 134 -12.07 8.65 9.57
C LYS A 134 -10.96 9.21 10.44
N GLU A 135 -9.73 8.73 10.31
CA GLU A 135 -8.61 9.15 11.15
C GLU A 135 -7.97 10.44 10.63
N LEU A 136 -7.65 10.51 9.31
CA LEU A 136 -6.95 11.63 8.69
C LEU A 136 -7.87 12.69 8.08
N ASN A 137 -9.17 12.40 7.96
CA ASN A 137 -10.15 13.28 7.32
C ASN A 137 -9.74 13.68 5.88
N PHE A 138 -9.20 12.72 5.12
CA PHE A 138 -8.91 12.93 3.71
C PHE A 138 -10.20 13.02 2.91
N HIS A 139 -10.15 13.75 1.81
CA HIS A 139 -11.28 13.92 0.90
C HIS A 139 -11.33 12.82 -0.15
N LYS A 140 -10.16 12.32 -0.59
CA LYS A 140 -10.06 11.38 -1.72
C LYS A 140 -8.89 10.42 -1.53
N ILE A 141 -9.10 9.18 -1.90
CA ILE A 141 -8.03 8.20 -2.09
C ILE A 141 -8.14 7.55 -3.46
N TYR A 142 -7.01 7.12 -4.04
CA TYR A 142 -7.01 6.54 -5.37
C TYR A 142 -5.96 5.44 -5.52
N VAL A 143 -6.19 4.54 -6.46
CA VAL A 143 -5.24 3.52 -6.89
C VAL A 143 -4.76 3.87 -8.30
N TYR A 144 -3.45 3.94 -8.48
CA TYR A 144 -2.79 4.10 -9.76
C TYR A 144 -2.25 2.73 -10.20
N SER A 145 -2.82 2.12 -11.22
CA SER A 145 -2.49 0.77 -11.64
C SER A 145 -2.16 0.68 -13.13
N PHE A 146 -1.10 -0.08 -13.47
CA PHE A 146 -0.81 -0.43 -14.85
C PHE A 146 -1.87 -1.41 -15.36
N ASN A 147 -2.31 -1.26 -16.60
CA ASN A 147 -3.34 -2.11 -17.20
C ASN A 147 -2.84 -3.56 -17.46
N LEU A 148 -2.49 -4.25 -16.39
CA LEU A 148 -1.93 -5.61 -16.41
C LEU A 148 -2.70 -6.60 -15.53
N ARG A 149 -3.62 -6.10 -14.68
CA ARG A 149 -4.28 -6.91 -13.64
C ARG A 149 -5.80 -6.66 -13.64
N PRO A 150 -6.57 -7.19 -14.62
CA PRO A 150 -8.02 -6.93 -14.74
C PRO A 150 -8.82 -7.29 -13.47
N HIS A 151 -8.41 -8.35 -12.75
CA HIS A 151 -9.04 -8.77 -11.49
C HIS A 151 -8.92 -7.71 -10.38
N LEU A 152 -7.91 -6.82 -10.43
CA LEU A 152 -7.81 -5.70 -9.51
C LEU A 152 -8.95 -4.69 -9.74
N TYR A 153 -9.27 -4.39 -10.99
CA TYR A 153 -10.32 -3.41 -11.32
C TYR A 153 -11.68 -3.87 -10.83
N THR A 154 -12.01 -5.13 -11.06
CA THR A 154 -13.25 -5.75 -10.54
C THR A 154 -13.31 -5.64 -9.01
N THR A 155 -12.20 -5.87 -8.32
CA THR A 155 -12.15 -5.77 -6.85
C THR A 155 -12.32 -4.33 -6.37
N LEU A 156 -11.71 -3.37 -7.06
CA LEU A 156 -11.86 -1.94 -6.76
C LEU A 156 -13.30 -1.47 -6.98
N GLU A 157 -13.90 -1.81 -8.12
CA GLU A 157 -15.28 -1.46 -8.45
C GLU A 157 -16.28 -2.08 -7.46
N ASN A 158 -16.10 -3.35 -7.09
CA ASN A 158 -16.89 -4.02 -6.05
C ASN A 158 -16.72 -3.38 -4.66
N SER A 159 -15.63 -2.64 -4.44
CA SER A 159 -15.37 -1.86 -3.23
C SER A 159 -15.80 -0.38 -3.36
N ASN A 160 -16.61 -0.07 -4.41
CA ASN A 160 -17.12 1.27 -4.73
C ASN A 160 -16.03 2.30 -5.08
N TYR A 161 -14.92 1.86 -5.67
CA TYR A 161 -13.99 2.76 -6.35
C TYR A 161 -14.44 2.95 -7.79
N LEU A 162 -14.48 4.18 -8.25
CA LEU A 162 -14.87 4.52 -9.62
C LEU A 162 -13.64 4.60 -10.52
N ASN A 163 -13.71 4.03 -11.71
CA ASN A 163 -12.70 4.26 -12.74
C ASN A 163 -12.82 5.72 -13.21
N GLU A 164 -11.94 6.57 -12.75
CA GLU A 164 -11.98 8.02 -12.97
C GLU A 164 -11.22 8.45 -14.22
N ALA A 165 -10.15 7.72 -14.55
CA ALA A 165 -9.34 8.07 -15.72
C ALA A 165 -8.58 6.86 -16.28
N ILE A 166 -8.34 6.91 -17.58
CA ILE A 166 -7.45 6.01 -18.30
C ILE A 166 -6.40 6.85 -19.03
N LEU A 167 -5.14 6.72 -18.61
CA LEU A 167 -4.01 7.38 -19.25
C LEU A 167 -3.47 6.44 -20.31
N LYS A 168 -3.73 6.76 -21.60
CA LYS A 168 -3.36 5.92 -22.74
C LYS A 168 -1.85 5.88 -22.94
N ASP A 169 -1.31 4.69 -23.25
CA ASP A 169 0.10 4.48 -23.59
C ASP A 169 1.08 5.15 -22.59
N HIS A 170 0.70 5.15 -21.31
CA HIS A 170 1.35 6.00 -20.31
C HIS A 170 2.65 5.40 -19.74
N LYS A 171 2.82 4.08 -19.82
CA LYS A 171 3.97 3.38 -19.22
C LYS A 171 4.58 2.41 -20.20
N LEU A 172 5.91 2.46 -20.36
CA LEU A 172 6.66 1.48 -21.15
C LEU A 172 7.07 0.31 -20.22
N ILE A 173 6.59 -0.90 -20.53
CA ILE A 173 6.89 -2.14 -19.80
C ILE A 173 7.25 -3.20 -20.83
N SER A 174 8.44 -3.80 -20.70
CA SER A 174 8.92 -4.85 -21.62
C SER A 174 8.75 -4.49 -23.11
N ASN A 175 9.13 -3.27 -23.47
CA ASN A 175 9.01 -2.67 -24.81
C ASN A 175 7.57 -2.48 -25.35
N ASN A 176 6.55 -2.60 -24.50
CA ASN A 176 5.16 -2.29 -24.85
C ASN A 176 4.67 -1.11 -24.04
N PHE A 177 3.97 -0.18 -24.69
CA PHE A 177 3.23 0.84 -23.98
C PHE A 177 1.94 0.25 -23.41
N VAL A 178 1.70 0.51 -22.12
CA VAL A 178 0.50 0.08 -21.43
C VAL A 178 -0.23 1.29 -20.85
N ASP A 179 -1.54 1.19 -20.81
CA ASP A 179 -2.39 2.18 -20.16
C ASP A 179 -2.17 2.17 -18.65
N VAL A 180 -2.52 3.28 -18.03
CA VAL A 180 -2.65 3.38 -16.58
C VAL A 180 -4.10 3.72 -16.24
N LEU A 181 -4.65 2.99 -15.29
CA LEU A 181 -6.01 3.22 -14.79
C LEU A 181 -5.94 3.87 -13.41
N ILE A 182 -6.80 4.88 -13.22
CA ILE A 182 -7.00 5.54 -11.94
C ILE A 182 -8.39 5.18 -11.43
N HIS A 183 -8.44 4.44 -10.33
CA HIS A 183 -9.67 4.20 -9.59
C HIS A 183 -9.66 5.00 -8.31
N SER A 184 -10.73 5.70 -8.00
CA SER A 184 -10.79 6.59 -6.84
C SER A 184 -12.07 6.44 -6.04
N LYS A 185 -12.00 6.89 -4.79
CA LYS A 185 -13.12 6.97 -3.85
C LYS A 185 -13.06 8.29 -3.07
N ILE A 186 -14.23 8.90 -2.88
CA ILE A 186 -14.46 10.16 -2.13
C ILE A 186 -15.36 9.87 -0.94
#